data_65764fc8347c120a2ead7d0022d213c5
#
_entry.id   65764fc8347c120a2ead7d0022d213c5
#
_cell.length_a   1.000
_cell.length_b   1.000
_cell.length_c   1.000
_cell.angle_alpha   90.00
_cell.angle_beta   90.00
_cell.angle_gamma   90.00
#
_symmetry.space_group_name_H-M   'P 1'
#
loop_
_entity.id
_entity.type
_entity.pdbx_description
1 polymer ?
#
loop_
_entity_poly.entity_id
_entity_poly.type
_entity_poly.pdbx_seq_one_letter_code
_entity_poly.pdbx_strand_id
1 'polypeptide(L)'
;VSLSEDGKVLDEVKSYTAFRKISSKRDAAGIMRMQLNNQDLFQFGPLDQGWWPDGLYTAPTDEALLFDIKKTKDWGFNMIRKHVKVEPARWYYHCDKEGILVWQDMPSGDHGSYIWDHHVYNGGKDNERTPESKANYYREWKEIMDLCVSNPSVVVWVPFNEAWGQFETEKAAEWTKTYDPSRLVNPASGGNHRPCGDILDLHNYPAPDMFLFDPKRVNVLGEYGGIGLPVENHLWWNKRNWGYVQFKNSDEVTAEYVKYANILKDYVKRGFSAAVYTQTTDVEGEVNGLMTYDRKVIKINEAAVKNANQSVINELK
;
A
#
# COMPACT_ATOMS: atom_id res chain seq x y z
N VAL A 1 17.91 19.65 17.99
CA VAL A 1 18.88 20.56 17.38
C VAL A 1 18.75 21.89 18.08
N SER A 2 19.86 22.43 18.60
CA SER A 2 19.85 23.73 19.27
C SER A 2 20.79 24.69 18.54
N LEU A 3 20.36 25.93 18.42
CA LEU A 3 21.18 27.06 17.99
C LEU A 3 21.65 27.82 19.24
N SER A 4 22.96 27.98 19.40
CA SER A 4 23.51 28.65 20.58
C SER A 4 24.54 29.69 20.19
N GLU A 5 24.63 30.80 20.95
CA GLU A 5 25.63 31.83 20.86
C GLU A 5 26.20 32.11 22.27
N ASP A 6 27.48 32.11 22.42
CA ASP A 6 28.20 32.32 23.70
C ASP A 6 27.66 31.44 24.87
N GLY A 7 27.31 30.20 24.59
CA GLY A 7 26.77 29.25 25.57
C GLY A 7 25.30 29.45 25.93
N LYS A 8 24.61 30.42 25.32
CA LYS A 8 23.17 30.66 25.47
C LYS A 8 22.43 30.03 24.32
N VAL A 9 21.44 29.17 24.62
CA VAL A 9 20.53 28.62 23.61
C VAL A 9 19.62 29.73 23.10
N LEU A 10 19.66 30.01 21.79
CA LEU A 10 18.83 30.99 21.11
C LEU A 10 17.55 30.38 20.56
N ASP A 11 17.63 29.12 20.09
CA ASP A 11 16.49 28.36 19.55
C ASP A 11 16.72 26.86 19.70
N GLU A 12 15.64 26.11 19.88
CA GLU A 12 15.67 24.66 19.98
C GLU A 12 14.52 24.03 19.19
N VAL A 13 14.86 23.10 18.30
CA VAL A 13 13.90 22.30 17.55
C VAL A 13 14.08 20.83 17.92
N LYS A 14 12.99 20.21 18.38
CA LYS A 14 12.93 18.76 18.60
C LYS A 14 12.61 18.05 17.30
N SER A 15 13.37 17.02 16.98
CA SER A 15 13.17 16.17 15.83
C SER A 15 13.47 14.72 16.20
N TYR A 16 13.31 13.82 15.27
CA TYR A 16 13.63 12.41 15.45
C TYR A 16 14.31 11.85 14.21
N THR A 17 14.98 10.74 14.37
CA THR A 17 15.53 9.94 13.29
C THR A 17 15.44 8.47 13.66
N ALA A 18 15.57 7.59 12.67
CA ALA A 18 15.63 6.16 12.90
C ALA A 18 16.66 5.50 11.97
N PHE A 19 17.30 4.46 12.48
CA PHE A 19 18.16 3.61 11.68
C PHE A 19 17.35 2.38 11.25
N ARG A 20 17.14 2.23 9.96
CA ARG A 20 16.49 1.05 9.38
C ARG A 20 17.13 0.68 8.06
N LYS A 21 17.07 -0.59 7.72
CA LYS A 21 17.43 -1.10 6.41
C LYS A 21 16.25 -1.88 5.86
N ILE A 22 15.80 -1.50 4.67
CA ILE A 22 14.91 -2.30 3.86
C ILE A 22 15.71 -2.97 2.75
N SER A 23 15.49 -4.24 2.50
CA SER A 23 16.23 -5.01 1.50
C SER A 23 15.41 -6.20 1.02
N SER A 24 15.89 -6.85 -0.02
CA SER A 24 15.43 -8.16 -0.44
C SER A 24 16.60 -9.17 -0.44
N LYS A 25 16.32 -10.39 -0.03
CA LYS A 25 17.30 -11.46 0.01
C LYS A 25 16.63 -12.82 -0.20
N ARG A 26 17.38 -13.78 -0.74
CA ARG A 26 16.90 -15.16 -0.82
C ARG A 26 16.89 -15.81 0.55
N ASP A 27 15.76 -16.43 0.88
CA ASP A 27 15.63 -17.30 2.05
C ASP A 27 16.36 -18.66 1.82
N ALA A 28 16.28 -19.54 2.81
CA ALA A 28 16.90 -20.89 2.73
C ALA A 28 16.31 -21.76 1.61
N ALA A 29 15.10 -21.48 1.15
CA ALA A 29 14.45 -22.15 0.02
C ALA A 29 14.81 -21.51 -1.33
N GLY A 30 15.60 -20.43 -1.34
CA GLY A 30 15.98 -19.69 -2.54
C GLY A 30 14.93 -18.69 -3.03
N ILE A 31 13.89 -18.42 -2.27
CA ILE A 31 12.83 -17.47 -2.60
C ILE A 31 13.26 -16.06 -2.19
N MET A 32 13.03 -15.07 -3.07
CA MET A 32 13.30 -13.67 -2.74
C MET A 32 12.29 -13.16 -1.72
N ARG A 33 12.78 -12.76 -0.53
CA ARG A 33 11.97 -12.22 0.57
C ARG A 33 12.29 -10.75 0.84
N MET A 34 11.28 -10.02 1.28
CA MET A 34 11.49 -8.69 1.84
C MET A 34 12.09 -8.79 3.24
N GLN A 35 13.04 -7.91 3.54
CA GLN A 35 13.69 -7.87 4.85
C GLN A 35 13.58 -6.47 5.45
N LEU A 36 13.31 -6.43 6.74
CA LEU A 36 13.49 -5.25 7.59
C LEU A 36 14.63 -5.52 8.58
N ASN A 37 15.68 -4.70 8.55
CA ASN A 37 16.86 -4.85 9.41
C ASN A 37 17.50 -6.25 9.32
N ASN A 38 17.58 -6.77 8.08
CA ASN A 38 18.13 -8.09 7.73
C ASN A 38 17.33 -9.31 8.24
N GLN A 39 16.09 -9.10 8.67
CA GLN A 39 15.17 -10.18 9.04
C GLN A 39 14.03 -10.24 8.04
N ASP A 40 13.67 -11.44 7.63
CA ASP A 40 12.53 -11.65 6.74
C ASP A 40 11.25 -11.16 7.43
N LEU A 41 10.47 -10.39 6.70
CA LEU A 41 9.23 -9.83 7.18
C LEU A 41 8.16 -9.88 6.09
N PHE A 42 7.09 -10.63 6.36
CA PHE A 42 5.90 -10.55 5.52
C PHE A 42 5.19 -9.21 5.78
N GLN A 43 5.20 -8.33 4.78
CA GLN A 43 4.50 -7.04 4.88
C GLN A 43 3.04 -7.24 4.51
N PHE A 44 2.16 -6.99 5.48
CA PHE A 44 0.73 -7.21 5.31
C PHE A 44 -0.06 -6.02 5.81
N GLY A 45 -0.86 -5.44 4.94
CA GLY A 45 -1.64 -4.26 5.26
C GLY A 45 -2.83 -4.04 4.35
N PRO A 46 -3.68 -3.05 4.66
CA PRO A 46 -4.74 -2.64 3.77
C PRO A 46 -4.28 -1.63 2.73
N LEU A 47 -5.01 -1.60 1.61
CA LEU A 47 -5.05 -0.48 0.69
C LEU A 47 -5.77 0.69 1.38
N ASP A 48 -5.20 1.87 1.35
CA ASP A 48 -5.79 3.06 1.95
C ASP A 48 -5.85 4.21 0.94
N GLN A 49 -7.06 4.53 0.50
CA GLN A 49 -7.33 5.65 -0.39
C GLN A 49 -7.40 6.99 0.35
N GLY A 50 -7.64 7.00 1.66
CA GLY A 50 -7.59 8.19 2.51
C GLY A 50 -8.66 9.22 2.22
N TRP A 51 -9.90 8.81 1.91
CA TRP A 51 -11.04 9.70 1.70
C TRP A 51 -11.80 9.97 3.00
N TRP A 52 -12.36 11.19 3.10
CA TRP A 52 -13.08 11.69 4.27
C TRP A 52 -14.45 12.20 3.89
N PRO A 53 -15.49 12.05 4.78
CA PRO A 53 -16.88 12.39 4.45
C PRO A 53 -17.10 13.83 4.01
N ASP A 54 -16.42 14.76 4.68
CA ASP A 54 -16.62 16.21 4.55
C ASP A 54 -15.43 16.93 3.90
N GLY A 55 -14.23 16.41 4.06
CA GLY A 55 -12.99 16.99 3.57
C GLY A 55 -12.45 16.37 2.28
N LEU A 56 -13.09 15.33 1.74
CA LEU A 56 -12.61 14.52 0.60
C LEU A 56 -11.20 13.99 0.85
N TYR A 57 -10.17 14.64 0.33
CA TYR A 57 -8.77 14.28 0.54
C TYR A 57 -8.16 14.85 1.83
N THR A 58 -8.89 15.68 2.57
CA THR A 58 -8.40 16.32 3.79
C THR A 58 -9.07 15.72 5.01
N ALA A 59 -8.29 15.12 5.90
CA ALA A 59 -8.80 14.65 7.19
C ALA A 59 -9.28 15.83 8.05
N PRO A 60 -10.36 15.66 8.84
CA PRO A 60 -10.91 16.75 9.63
C PRO A 60 -10.01 17.18 10.79
N THR A 61 -9.21 16.27 11.34
CA THR A 61 -8.31 16.52 12.48
C THR A 61 -7.08 15.63 12.41
N ASP A 62 -6.09 15.91 13.25
CA ASP A 62 -4.91 15.08 13.43
C ASP A 62 -5.25 13.71 14.04
N GLU A 63 -6.19 13.68 14.97
CA GLU A 63 -6.70 12.45 15.58
C GLU A 63 -7.39 11.56 14.55
N ALA A 64 -8.04 12.14 13.55
CA ALA A 64 -8.62 11.39 12.44
C ALA A 64 -7.54 10.72 11.59
N LEU A 65 -6.46 11.43 11.24
CA LEU A 65 -5.31 10.82 10.56
C LEU A 65 -4.74 9.64 11.34
N LEU A 66 -4.57 9.82 12.66
CA LEU A 66 -4.03 8.78 13.54
C LEU A 66 -4.98 7.60 13.73
N PHE A 67 -6.30 7.82 13.64
CA PHE A 67 -7.32 6.80 13.85
C PHE A 67 -7.18 5.63 12.86
N ASP A 68 -7.09 5.90 11.55
CA ASP A 68 -6.98 4.87 10.52
C ASP A 68 -5.69 4.06 10.69
N ILE A 69 -4.57 4.73 11.06
CA ILE A 69 -3.28 4.08 11.33
C ILE A 69 -3.38 3.14 12.54
N LYS A 70 -3.98 3.61 13.65
CA LYS A 70 -4.17 2.79 14.85
C LYS A 70 -5.09 1.61 14.58
N LYS A 71 -6.19 1.81 13.88
CA LYS A 71 -7.10 0.73 13.51
C LYS A 71 -6.40 -0.33 12.66
N THR A 72 -5.59 0.07 11.70
CA THR A 72 -4.76 -0.85 10.91
C THR A 72 -3.88 -1.71 11.82
N LYS A 73 -3.19 -1.09 12.79
CA LYS A 73 -2.35 -1.79 13.76
C LYS A 73 -3.15 -2.70 14.68
N ASP A 74 -4.29 -2.24 15.18
CA ASP A 74 -5.19 -3.00 16.06
C ASP A 74 -5.71 -4.26 15.38
N TRP A 75 -5.96 -4.22 14.07
CA TRP A 75 -6.33 -5.36 13.25
C TRP A 75 -5.16 -6.31 12.93
N GLY A 76 -3.97 -6.06 13.49
CA GLY A 76 -2.81 -6.94 13.37
C GLY A 76 -2.02 -6.81 12.08
N PHE A 77 -2.26 -5.79 11.29
CA PHE A 77 -1.43 -5.43 10.15
C PHE A 77 -0.12 -4.75 10.59
N ASN A 78 0.88 -4.74 9.71
CA ASN A 78 2.18 -4.09 9.94
C ASN A 78 2.55 -3.07 8.86
N MET A 79 1.68 -2.85 7.88
CA MET A 79 1.91 -1.98 6.74
C MET A 79 0.59 -1.33 6.27
N ILE A 80 0.71 -0.21 5.56
CA ILE A 80 -0.35 0.44 4.77
C ILE A 80 0.20 0.70 3.37
N ARG A 81 -0.56 0.35 2.32
CA ARG A 81 -0.31 0.89 0.99
C ARG A 81 -1.15 2.14 0.81
N LYS A 82 -0.49 3.31 0.75
CA LYS A 82 -1.13 4.59 0.45
C LYS A 82 -1.38 4.68 -1.04
N HIS A 83 -2.64 4.47 -1.41
CA HIS A 83 -3.07 4.25 -2.79
C HIS A 83 -3.32 5.57 -3.52
N VAL A 84 -2.50 5.82 -4.54
CA VAL A 84 -2.56 6.96 -5.47
C VAL A 84 -2.85 8.31 -4.81
N LYS A 85 -2.36 8.49 -3.60
CA LYS A 85 -2.54 9.70 -2.78
C LYS A 85 -1.27 10.04 -2.01
N VAL A 86 -1.03 11.34 -1.82
CA VAL A 86 -0.01 11.87 -0.90
C VAL A 86 -0.72 12.47 0.32
N GLU A 87 -0.26 12.10 1.49
CA GLU A 87 -0.79 12.61 2.75
C GLU A 87 0.03 13.80 3.27
N PRO A 88 -0.51 14.61 4.19
CA PRO A 88 0.28 15.61 4.89
C PRO A 88 1.39 14.94 5.72
N ALA A 89 2.51 15.64 5.93
CA ALA A 89 3.69 15.12 6.64
C ALA A 89 3.35 14.53 8.03
N ARG A 90 2.29 15.00 8.69
CA ARG A 90 1.83 14.49 9.99
C ARG A 90 1.34 13.04 9.91
N TRP A 91 0.74 12.62 8.81
CA TRP A 91 0.32 11.23 8.62
C TRP A 91 1.53 10.28 8.61
N TYR A 92 2.59 10.64 7.88
CA TYR A 92 3.84 9.86 7.84
C TYR A 92 4.53 9.85 9.22
N TYR A 93 4.52 10.99 9.93
CA TYR A 93 4.98 11.04 11.31
C TYR A 93 4.23 10.05 12.22
N HIS A 94 2.91 9.96 12.09
CA HIS A 94 2.14 8.98 12.85
C HIS A 94 2.49 7.54 12.46
N CYS A 95 2.71 7.25 11.18
CA CYS A 95 3.19 5.93 10.75
C CYS A 95 4.55 5.59 11.37
N ASP A 96 5.49 6.54 11.36
CA ASP A 96 6.81 6.38 11.99
C ASP A 96 6.68 6.09 13.49
N LYS A 97 5.86 6.86 14.18
CA LYS A 97 5.65 6.75 15.64
C LYS A 97 4.94 5.45 16.04
N GLU A 98 3.94 5.04 15.27
CA GLU A 98 3.17 3.82 15.53
C GLU A 98 3.90 2.55 15.02
N GLY A 99 4.93 2.70 14.19
CA GLY A 99 5.69 1.59 13.64
C GLY A 99 4.93 0.82 12.55
N ILE A 100 4.17 1.52 11.72
CA ILE A 100 3.49 0.98 10.55
C ILE A 100 4.31 1.29 9.31
N LEU A 101 4.67 0.28 8.52
CA LEU A 101 5.36 0.45 7.25
C LEU A 101 4.42 1.07 6.21
N VAL A 102 4.99 1.79 5.25
CA VAL A 102 4.24 2.47 4.20
C VAL A 102 4.78 2.11 2.82
N TRP A 103 3.89 1.71 1.92
CA TRP A 103 4.11 1.73 0.49
C TRP A 103 3.46 3.00 -0.06
N GLN A 104 4.24 3.83 -0.72
CA GLN A 104 3.77 5.11 -1.25
C GLN A 104 3.61 5.03 -2.76
N ASP A 105 2.36 5.18 -3.21
CA ASP A 105 2.06 5.30 -4.63
C ASP A 105 2.30 6.72 -5.14
N MET A 106 2.73 6.81 -6.40
CA MET A 106 2.62 8.02 -7.20
C MET A 106 1.19 8.17 -7.70
N PRO A 107 0.50 9.30 -7.48
CA PRO A 107 -0.72 9.64 -8.21
C PRO A 107 -0.40 9.92 -9.67
N SER A 108 -0.19 8.86 -10.46
CA SER A 108 0.49 8.92 -11.76
C SER A 108 -0.26 9.72 -12.83
N GLY A 109 -1.58 9.87 -12.70
CA GLY A 109 -2.38 10.70 -13.62
C GLY A 109 -2.29 10.28 -15.08
N ASP A 110 -2.71 11.20 -15.97
CA ASP A 110 -2.68 11.05 -17.43
C ASP A 110 -3.50 9.86 -17.98
N HIS A 111 -4.69 10.15 -18.42
CA HIS A 111 -5.62 9.17 -18.97
C HIS A 111 -5.46 9.00 -20.47
N GLY A 112 -4.38 8.48 -20.96
CA GLY A 112 -4.37 7.95 -22.33
C GLY A 112 -5.30 6.73 -22.43
N SER A 113 -5.64 6.31 -23.65
CA SER A 113 -6.10 4.94 -23.84
C SER A 113 -4.96 4.00 -23.45
N TYR A 114 -5.18 3.12 -22.50
CA TYR A 114 -4.15 2.15 -22.09
C TYR A 114 -4.58 0.73 -22.47
N ILE A 115 -3.60 -0.09 -22.80
CA ILE A 115 -3.77 -1.53 -23.01
C ILE A 115 -3.22 -2.22 -21.78
N TRP A 116 -4.13 -2.68 -20.93
CA TRP A 116 -3.80 -3.35 -19.68
C TRP A 116 -3.90 -4.86 -19.83
N ASP A 117 -2.81 -5.56 -19.57
CA ASP A 117 -2.76 -7.01 -19.51
C ASP A 117 -1.77 -7.45 -18.42
N HIS A 118 -2.29 -7.66 -17.22
CA HIS A 118 -1.52 -8.02 -16.04
C HIS A 118 -1.40 -9.53 -15.81
N HIS A 119 -2.07 -10.34 -16.64
CA HIS A 119 -2.02 -11.80 -16.49
C HIS A 119 -0.81 -12.44 -17.19
N VAL A 120 -0.13 -11.69 -18.05
CA VAL A 120 1.07 -12.16 -18.75
C VAL A 120 2.25 -11.23 -18.55
N TYR A 121 3.42 -11.82 -18.48
CA TYR A 121 4.68 -11.08 -18.35
C TYR A 121 4.97 -10.34 -19.67
N ASN A 122 5.30 -9.05 -19.59
CA ASN A 122 5.39 -8.15 -20.74
C ASN A 122 4.09 -7.99 -21.56
N GLY A 123 2.94 -8.30 -20.94
CA GLY A 123 1.64 -8.00 -21.52
C GLY A 123 1.33 -6.51 -21.55
N GLY A 124 0.25 -6.15 -22.28
CA GLY A 124 -0.19 -4.77 -22.38
C GLY A 124 0.80 -3.84 -23.07
N LYS A 125 0.52 -2.55 -23.04
CA LYS A 125 1.36 -1.51 -23.63
C LYS A 125 1.45 -0.30 -22.71
N ASP A 126 2.65 0.21 -22.54
CA ASP A 126 2.86 1.48 -21.85
C ASP A 126 2.26 2.64 -22.68
N ASN A 127 1.73 3.65 -21.97
CA ASN A 127 1.12 4.81 -22.61
C ASN A 127 2.17 5.71 -23.24
N GLU A 128 1.74 6.45 -24.25
CA GLU A 128 2.50 7.57 -24.78
C GLU A 128 2.08 8.85 -24.04
N ARG A 129 3.02 9.54 -23.43
CA ARG A 129 2.81 10.84 -22.81
C ARG A 129 3.53 11.93 -23.57
N THR A 130 2.98 13.15 -23.56
CA THR A 130 3.71 14.31 -24.09
C THR A 130 4.96 14.60 -23.27
N PRO A 131 5.97 15.28 -23.84
CA PRO A 131 7.15 15.68 -23.08
C PRO A 131 6.81 16.46 -21.80
N GLU A 132 5.82 17.34 -21.85
CA GLU A 132 5.35 18.14 -20.73
C GLU A 132 4.75 17.27 -19.62
N SER A 133 3.90 16.28 -20.00
CA SER A 133 3.30 15.32 -19.06
C SER A 133 4.38 14.49 -18.36
N LYS A 134 5.38 14.01 -19.11
CA LYS A 134 6.53 13.28 -18.56
C LYS A 134 7.34 14.15 -17.58
N ALA A 135 7.64 15.37 -17.98
CA ALA A 135 8.41 16.30 -17.13
C ALA A 135 7.65 16.62 -15.83
N ASN A 136 6.34 16.83 -15.93
CA ASN A 136 5.48 17.05 -14.75
C ASN A 136 5.47 15.83 -13.83
N TYR A 137 5.31 14.61 -14.37
CA TYR A 137 5.36 13.37 -13.61
C TYR A 137 6.64 13.26 -12.78
N TYR A 138 7.82 13.42 -13.40
CA TYR A 138 9.09 13.29 -12.68
C TYR A 138 9.32 14.42 -11.67
N ARG A 139 8.84 15.63 -11.94
CA ARG A 139 8.89 16.74 -11.00
C ARG A 139 8.06 16.42 -9.75
N GLU A 140 6.79 16.02 -9.93
CA GLU A 140 5.89 15.70 -8.81
C GLU A 140 6.36 14.46 -8.07
N TRP A 141 6.82 13.42 -8.78
CA TRP A 141 7.35 12.21 -8.14
C TRP A 141 8.56 12.51 -7.26
N LYS A 142 9.46 13.36 -7.76
CA LYS A 142 10.59 13.86 -6.97
C LYS A 142 10.13 14.59 -5.71
N GLU A 143 9.17 15.50 -5.82
CA GLU A 143 8.64 16.28 -4.70
C GLU A 143 8.01 15.36 -3.63
N ILE A 144 7.30 14.32 -4.05
CA ILE A 144 6.74 13.29 -3.14
C ILE A 144 7.85 12.52 -2.43
N MET A 145 8.87 12.08 -3.16
CA MET A 145 10.00 11.37 -2.58
C MET A 145 10.77 12.25 -1.59
N ASP A 146 10.98 13.54 -1.92
CA ASP A 146 11.62 14.53 -1.03
C ASP A 146 10.80 14.76 0.25
N LEU A 147 9.46 14.84 0.14
CA LEU A 147 8.56 14.96 1.30
C LEU A 147 8.75 13.78 2.26
N CYS A 148 8.89 12.57 1.72
CA CYS A 148 8.93 11.34 2.50
C CYS A 148 10.36 10.85 2.84
N VAL A 149 11.41 11.54 2.39
CA VAL A 149 12.81 11.05 2.53
C VAL A 149 13.20 10.78 3.98
N SER A 150 12.74 11.62 4.91
CA SER A 150 13.03 11.53 6.34
C SER A 150 12.11 10.58 7.12
N ASN A 151 11.11 9.97 6.47
CA ASN A 151 10.17 9.07 7.11
C ASN A 151 10.63 7.61 7.00
N PRO A 152 11.12 7.01 8.10
CA PRO A 152 11.60 5.62 8.08
C PRO A 152 10.50 4.59 7.80
N SER A 153 9.25 4.91 8.06
CA SER A 153 8.10 4.05 7.75
C SER A 153 7.92 3.79 6.26
N VAL A 154 8.25 4.75 5.39
CA VAL A 154 8.17 4.58 3.94
C VAL A 154 9.27 3.63 3.48
N VAL A 155 8.90 2.48 2.91
CA VAL A 155 9.84 1.38 2.58
C VAL A 155 9.76 0.93 1.13
N VAL A 156 8.67 1.24 0.43
CA VAL A 156 8.46 0.91 -0.99
C VAL A 156 7.91 2.12 -1.74
N TRP A 157 8.48 2.38 -2.89
CA TRP A 157 7.99 3.33 -3.88
C TRP A 157 7.20 2.60 -4.96
N VAL A 158 6.03 3.12 -5.32
CA VAL A 158 5.14 2.53 -6.33
C VAL A 158 4.84 3.57 -7.42
N PRO A 159 5.65 3.61 -8.50
CA PRO A 159 5.48 4.56 -9.61
C PRO A 159 4.14 4.49 -10.32
N PHE A 160 3.57 3.29 -10.53
CA PHE A 160 2.33 3.12 -11.28
C PHE A 160 1.39 2.10 -10.63
N ASN A 161 0.08 2.31 -10.83
CA ASN A 161 -0.99 1.40 -10.46
C ASN A 161 -1.80 1.00 -11.71
N GLU A 162 -2.04 -0.31 -11.91
CA GLU A 162 -2.98 -0.91 -12.88
C GLU A 162 -2.92 -0.32 -14.31
N ALA A 163 -1.74 -0.03 -14.80
CA ALA A 163 -1.49 0.61 -16.08
C ALA A 163 -2.03 2.05 -16.21
N TRP A 164 -2.58 2.64 -15.14
CA TRP A 164 -3.09 4.02 -15.15
C TRP A 164 -1.96 5.01 -15.39
N GLY A 165 -1.95 5.61 -16.59
CA GLY A 165 -0.88 6.51 -16.99
C GLY A 165 0.52 5.88 -16.98
N GLN A 166 0.65 4.56 -16.91
CA GLN A 166 1.90 3.83 -16.94
C GLN A 166 2.64 4.10 -18.25
N PHE A 167 3.87 4.60 -18.18
CA PHE A 167 4.69 4.95 -19.33
C PHE A 167 6.17 4.67 -19.05
N GLU A 168 6.92 4.28 -20.06
CA GLU A 168 8.36 4.03 -19.96
C GLU A 168 8.76 3.36 -18.64
N THR A 169 8.03 2.30 -18.28
CA THR A 169 8.05 1.70 -16.92
C THR A 169 9.45 1.37 -16.43
N GLU A 170 10.30 0.82 -17.30
CA GLU A 170 11.69 0.47 -16.93
C GLU A 170 12.51 1.70 -16.57
N LYS A 171 12.38 2.79 -17.35
CA LYS A 171 13.06 4.06 -17.06
C LYS A 171 12.55 4.71 -15.78
N ALA A 172 11.23 4.68 -15.54
CA ALA A 172 10.63 5.24 -14.34
C ALA A 172 11.09 4.48 -13.09
N ALA A 173 11.15 3.16 -13.16
CA ALA A 173 11.65 2.32 -12.07
C ALA A 173 13.15 2.55 -11.80
N GLU A 174 13.96 2.62 -12.84
CA GLU A 174 15.40 2.90 -12.73
C GLU A 174 15.66 4.30 -12.16
N TRP A 175 14.92 5.31 -12.64
CA TRP A 175 15.01 6.67 -12.12
C TRP A 175 14.64 6.71 -10.63
N THR A 176 13.53 6.07 -10.23
CA THR A 176 13.10 6.01 -8.84
C THR A 176 14.16 5.36 -7.95
N LYS A 177 14.71 4.21 -8.39
CA LYS A 177 15.75 3.49 -7.65
C LYS A 177 17.07 4.25 -7.56
N THR A 178 17.43 4.99 -8.60
CA THR A 178 18.63 5.83 -8.63
C THR A 178 18.47 7.04 -7.72
N TYR A 179 17.28 7.64 -7.70
CA TYR A 179 16.98 8.78 -6.84
C TYR A 179 16.96 8.41 -5.35
N ASP A 180 16.35 7.27 -5.01
CA ASP A 180 16.38 6.73 -3.65
C ASP A 180 16.74 5.23 -3.63
N PRO A 181 18.01 4.90 -3.52
CA PRO A 181 18.47 3.51 -3.45
C PRO A 181 18.14 2.82 -2.11
N SER A 182 17.71 3.57 -1.11
CA SER A 182 17.47 3.06 0.26
C SER A 182 16.14 2.35 0.44
N ARG A 183 15.26 2.39 -0.56
CA ARG A 183 13.92 1.80 -0.56
C ARG A 183 13.75 0.83 -1.73
N LEU A 184 12.77 -0.08 -1.63
CA LEU A 184 12.41 -0.97 -2.73
C LEU A 184 11.51 -0.24 -3.72
N VAL A 185 11.55 -0.68 -4.98
CA VAL A 185 10.71 -0.16 -6.06
C VAL A 185 9.80 -1.26 -6.58
N ASN A 186 8.50 -1.02 -6.47
CA ASN A 186 7.42 -1.76 -7.10
C ASN A 186 7.01 -1.02 -8.36
N PRO A 187 7.51 -1.38 -9.53
CA PRO A 187 7.45 -0.53 -10.73
C PRO A 187 6.04 -0.27 -11.24
N ALA A 188 5.15 -1.25 -11.10
CA ALA A 188 3.76 -1.14 -11.52
C ALA A 188 2.93 -2.18 -10.74
N SER A 189 2.26 -1.71 -9.68
CA SER A 189 1.39 -2.57 -8.86
C SER A 189 0.18 -3.01 -9.69
N GLY A 190 0.04 -4.32 -9.94
CA GLY A 190 -1.02 -4.89 -10.77
C GLY A 190 -1.09 -4.35 -12.20
N GLY A 191 -0.06 -3.65 -12.66
CA GLY A 191 -0.01 -3.04 -13.98
C GLY A 191 0.53 -3.96 -15.07
N ASN A 192 1.01 -3.36 -16.16
CA ASN A 192 1.73 -4.11 -17.19
C ASN A 192 3.12 -4.48 -16.65
N HIS A 193 3.33 -5.75 -16.37
CA HIS A 193 4.57 -6.22 -15.75
C HIS A 193 5.76 -6.13 -16.70
N ARG A 194 6.82 -5.44 -16.26
CA ARG A 194 8.10 -5.29 -16.98
C ARG A 194 9.24 -5.91 -16.17
N PRO A 195 10.36 -6.31 -16.81
CA PRO A 195 11.51 -6.93 -16.13
C PRO A 195 12.39 -5.89 -15.41
N CYS A 196 11.81 -5.11 -14.51
CA CYS A 196 12.46 -4.01 -13.81
C CYS A 196 11.97 -3.89 -12.35
N GLY A 197 12.66 -3.07 -11.56
CA GLY A 197 12.36 -2.86 -10.15
C GLY A 197 12.70 -4.07 -9.27
N ASP A 198 12.37 -3.97 -8.00
CA ASP A 198 12.65 -4.99 -6.98
C ASP A 198 11.50 -5.98 -6.80
N ILE A 199 10.29 -5.63 -7.26
CA ILE A 199 9.05 -6.32 -6.93
C ILE A 199 8.27 -6.68 -8.21
N LEU A 200 7.70 -7.90 -8.25
CA LEU A 200 6.58 -8.27 -9.12
C LEU A 200 5.32 -8.25 -8.26
N ASP A 201 4.36 -7.42 -8.64
CA ASP A 201 3.15 -7.18 -7.85
C ASP A 201 1.89 -7.56 -8.63
N LEU A 202 1.13 -8.52 -8.12
CA LEU A 202 -0.07 -9.04 -8.73
C LEU A 202 -1.31 -8.42 -8.07
N HIS A 203 -2.35 -8.20 -8.87
CA HIS A 203 -3.70 -7.90 -8.40
C HIS A 203 -4.64 -9.04 -8.78
N ASN A 204 -5.40 -9.57 -7.84
CA ASN A 204 -6.40 -10.60 -8.13
C ASN A 204 -7.62 -10.47 -7.20
N TYR A 205 -8.78 -10.39 -7.79
CA TYR A 205 -10.04 -10.26 -7.07
C TYR A 205 -11.01 -11.40 -7.39
N PRO A 206 -11.85 -11.84 -6.40
CA PRO A 206 -11.79 -11.43 -5.00
C PRO A 206 -10.75 -12.21 -4.17
N ALA A 207 -10.47 -13.47 -4.49
CA ALA A 207 -9.58 -14.32 -3.71
C ALA A 207 -8.10 -14.11 -4.04
N PRO A 208 -7.18 -14.35 -3.09
CA PRO A 208 -5.75 -14.40 -3.41
C PRO A 208 -5.44 -15.43 -4.48
N ASP A 209 -4.57 -15.07 -5.44
CA ASP A 209 -4.04 -15.99 -6.44
C ASP A 209 -2.59 -15.62 -6.80
N MET A 210 -1.83 -16.60 -7.31
CA MET A 210 -0.46 -16.44 -7.79
C MET A 210 -0.38 -16.96 -9.23
N PHE A 211 -0.86 -16.17 -10.18
CA PHE A 211 -0.92 -16.53 -11.60
C PHE A 211 0.40 -16.24 -12.36
N LEU A 212 1.30 -15.44 -11.77
CA LEU A 212 2.66 -15.20 -12.25
C LEU A 212 3.65 -15.32 -11.09
N PHE A 213 4.90 -15.65 -11.40
CA PHE A 213 6.00 -15.71 -10.44
C PHE A 213 7.32 -15.34 -11.10
N ASP A 214 8.05 -14.40 -10.51
CA ASP A 214 9.40 -14.04 -10.94
C ASP A 214 10.42 -14.53 -9.90
N PRO A 215 11.27 -15.51 -10.23
CA PRO A 215 12.26 -16.03 -9.30
C PRO A 215 13.42 -15.07 -9.00
N LYS A 216 13.52 -13.96 -9.72
CA LYS A 216 14.58 -12.95 -9.56
C LYS A 216 14.18 -11.78 -8.67
N ARG A 217 12.88 -11.56 -8.49
CA ARG A 217 12.32 -10.45 -7.72
C ARG A 217 11.50 -10.94 -6.54
N VAL A 218 11.20 -10.02 -5.64
CA VAL A 218 10.18 -10.23 -4.61
C VAL A 218 8.81 -10.32 -5.27
N ASN A 219 8.03 -11.35 -4.97
CA ASN A 219 6.66 -11.51 -5.46
C ASN A 219 5.68 -11.11 -4.37
N VAL A 220 4.68 -10.31 -4.74
CA VAL A 220 3.67 -9.81 -3.80
C VAL A 220 2.28 -9.83 -4.44
N LEU A 221 1.26 -9.75 -3.61
CA LEU A 221 -0.14 -9.57 -4.00
C LEU A 221 -0.58 -8.17 -3.55
N GLY A 222 -0.41 -7.16 -4.43
CA GLY A 222 -0.62 -5.76 -4.11
C GLY A 222 -2.07 -5.33 -3.99
N GLU A 223 -3.01 -6.15 -4.48
CA GLU A 223 -4.43 -5.99 -4.21
C GLU A 223 -5.16 -7.33 -4.28
N TYR A 224 -6.05 -7.57 -3.31
CA TYR A 224 -7.02 -8.66 -3.31
C TYR A 224 -8.15 -8.38 -2.31
N GLY A 225 -9.17 -9.20 -2.31
CA GLY A 225 -10.28 -9.13 -1.37
C GLY A 225 -11.46 -8.37 -1.93
N GLY A 226 -11.60 -7.11 -1.58
CA GLY A 226 -12.73 -6.31 -2.04
C GLY A 226 -14.08 -6.86 -1.56
N ILE A 227 -14.13 -7.38 -0.33
CA ILE A 227 -15.32 -8.00 0.28
C ILE A 227 -16.30 -6.91 0.69
N GLY A 228 -17.40 -6.80 -0.06
CA GLY A 228 -18.40 -5.74 0.12
C GLY A 228 -19.48 -6.09 1.15
N LEU A 229 -19.82 -5.08 1.95
CA LEU A 229 -20.99 -5.06 2.82
C LEU A 229 -21.55 -3.63 2.86
N PRO A 230 -22.67 -3.34 2.17
CA PRO A 230 -23.35 -2.05 2.32
C PRO A 230 -24.00 -1.98 3.71
N VAL A 231 -23.75 -0.89 4.44
CA VAL A 231 -24.34 -0.63 5.75
C VAL A 231 -25.31 0.52 5.63
N GLU A 232 -26.59 0.27 5.85
CA GLU A 232 -27.64 1.27 5.75
C GLU A 232 -27.34 2.47 6.67
N ASN A 233 -27.63 3.68 6.20
CA ASN A 233 -27.32 4.96 6.86
C ASN A 233 -25.81 5.29 7.02
N HIS A 234 -24.92 4.44 6.50
CA HIS A 234 -23.47 4.63 6.48
C HIS A 234 -22.89 4.46 5.07
N LEU A 235 -23.64 4.87 4.05
CA LEU A 235 -23.24 4.84 2.65
C LEU A 235 -22.87 6.24 2.21
N TRP A 236 -21.74 6.39 1.53
CA TRP A 236 -21.37 7.65 0.88
C TRP A 236 -22.39 8.01 -0.21
N TRP A 237 -22.76 7.01 -1.01
CA TRP A 237 -23.71 7.13 -2.09
C TRP A 237 -24.67 5.95 -2.07
N ASN A 238 -25.96 6.22 -1.89
CA ASN A 238 -26.98 5.17 -1.69
C ASN A 238 -27.61 4.61 -2.98
N LYS A 239 -27.15 5.07 -4.16
CA LYS A 239 -27.79 4.67 -5.42
C LYS A 239 -27.11 3.50 -6.11
N ARG A 240 -25.80 3.34 -5.95
CA ARG A 240 -25.03 2.32 -6.67
C ARG A 240 -23.79 1.93 -5.86
N ASN A 241 -23.93 0.84 -5.13
CA ASN A 241 -22.85 0.30 -4.31
C ASN A 241 -22.35 -1.00 -4.93
N TRP A 242 -21.04 -1.25 -4.79
CA TRP A 242 -20.41 -2.45 -5.29
C TRP A 242 -19.23 -2.90 -4.42
N GLY A 243 -18.88 -4.16 -4.57
CA GLY A 243 -17.68 -4.80 -4.10
C GLY A 243 -17.40 -5.97 -5.05
N TYR A 244 -16.20 -6.50 -5.05
CA TYR A 244 -15.85 -7.64 -5.93
C TYR A 244 -16.61 -8.90 -5.56
N VAL A 245 -16.97 -9.06 -4.31
CA VAL A 245 -17.95 -10.00 -3.75
C VAL A 245 -18.74 -9.28 -2.66
N GLN A 246 -20.01 -9.60 -2.48
CA GLN A 246 -20.86 -8.93 -1.48
C GLN A 246 -21.52 -9.93 -0.54
N PHE A 247 -21.62 -9.53 0.72
CA PHE A 247 -22.24 -10.27 1.79
C PHE A 247 -23.30 -9.44 2.50
N LYS A 248 -24.04 -10.07 3.41
CA LYS A 248 -25.22 -9.46 4.06
C LYS A 248 -24.98 -9.01 5.49
N ASN A 249 -23.92 -9.50 6.12
CA ASN A 249 -23.61 -9.20 7.51
C ASN A 249 -22.12 -9.36 7.81
N SER A 250 -21.68 -8.84 8.96
CA SER A 250 -20.29 -8.85 9.41
C SER A 250 -19.71 -10.25 9.63
N ASP A 251 -20.52 -11.22 10.01
CA ASP A 251 -20.05 -12.60 10.25
C ASP A 251 -19.65 -13.26 8.93
N GLU A 252 -20.43 -13.06 7.88
CA GLU A 252 -20.12 -13.56 6.54
C GLU A 252 -18.87 -12.90 5.97
N VAL A 253 -18.74 -11.56 6.10
CA VAL A 253 -17.53 -10.81 5.71
C VAL A 253 -16.31 -11.32 6.45
N THR A 254 -16.42 -11.51 7.76
CA THR A 254 -15.32 -12.01 8.58
C THR A 254 -14.92 -13.43 8.20
N ALA A 255 -15.88 -14.30 7.95
CA ALA A 255 -15.62 -15.69 7.55
C ALA A 255 -14.88 -15.75 6.20
N GLU A 256 -15.29 -14.96 5.21
CA GLU A 256 -14.64 -14.91 3.91
C GLU A 256 -13.23 -14.29 4.01
N TYR A 257 -13.07 -13.24 4.82
CA TYR A 257 -11.75 -12.65 5.11
C TYR A 257 -10.78 -13.69 5.69
N VAL A 258 -11.21 -14.43 6.71
CA VAL A 258 -10.40 -15.48 7.36
C VAL A 258 -10.06 -16.61 6.37
N LYS A 259 -11.00 -16.98 5.51
CA LYS A 259 -10.77 -17.94 4.43
C LYS A 259 -9.67 -17.45 3.48
N TYR A 260 -9.70 -16.18 3.05
CA TYR A 260 -8.67 -15.59 2.20
C TYR A 260 -7.31 -15.53 2.91
N ALA A 261 -7.27 -15.21 4.19
CA ALA A 261 -6.05 -15.25 4.98
C ALA A 261 -5.43 -16.66 5.02
N ASN A 262 -6.26 -17.71 5.13
CA ASN A 262 -5.77 -19.09 5.08
C ASN A 262 -5.23 -19.47 3.70
N ILE A 263 -5.87 -19.05 2.61
CA ILE A 263 -5.35 -19.24 1.25
C ILE A 263 -4.01 -18.50 1.09
N LEU A 264 -3.93 -17.27 1.60
CA LEU A 264 -2.72 -16.45 1.51
C LEU A 264 -1.51 -17.11 2.21
N LYS A 265 -1.73 -17.81 3.34
CA LYS A 265 -0.65 -18.55 4.02
C LYS A 265 0.04 -19.58 3.11
N ASP A 266 -0.71 -20.27 2.27
CA ASP A 266 -0.15 -21.20 1.31
C ASP A 266 0.68 -20.47 0.23
N TYR A 267 0.24 -19.30 -0.19
CA TYR A 267 1.01 -18.47 -1.13
C TYR A 267 2.25 -17.83 -0.50
N VAL A 268 2.25 -17.53 0.80
CA VAL A 268 3.47 -17.14 1.53
C VAL A 268 4.52 -18.24 1.42
N LYS A 269 4.15 -19.48 1.66
CA LYS A 269 5.05 -20.65 1.52
C LYS A 269 5.56 -20.82 0.09
N ARG A 270 4.72 -20.51 -0.90
CA ARG A 270 5.05 -20.61 -2.33
C ARG A 270 5.86 -19.44 -2.86
N GLY A 271 5.93 -18.31 -2.15
CA GLY A 271 6.82 -17.23 -2.57
C GLY A 271 6.34 -15.79 -2.35
N PHE A 272 5.10 -15.54 -1.98
CA PHE A 272 4.70 -14.17 -1.65
C PHE A 272 5.42 -13.67 -0.40
N SER A 273 5.83 -12.40 -0.45
CA SER A 273 6.53 -11.71 0.64
C SER A 273 5.74 -10.53 1.18
N ALA A 274 4.64 -10.19 0.56
CA ALA A 274 3.70 -9.18 1.02
C ALA A 274 2.32 -9.41 0.43
N ALA A 275 1.30 -8.84 1.07
CA ALA A 275 -0.05 -8.76 0.53
C ALA A 275 -0.76 -7.48 0.99
N VAL A 276 -1.68 -6.99 0.15
CA VAL A 276 -2.50 -5.80 0.43
C VAL A 276 -3.96 -6.14 0.26
N TYR A 277 -4.72 -5.99 1.34
CA TYR A 277 -6.17 -6.22 1.34
C TYR A 277 -6.92 -4.95 0.92
N THR A 278 -7.85 -5.04 0.00
CA THR A 278 -8.72 -3.93 -0.43
C THR A 278 -10.03 -3.97 0.33
N GLN A 279 -10.31 -3.02 1.27
CA GLN A 279 -9.51 -1.87 1.65
C GLN A 279 -9.80 -1.41 3.09
N THR A 280 -9.22 -0.29 3.53
CA THR A 280 -9.39 0.24 4.91
C THR A 280 -10.82 0.71 5.16
N THR A 281 -11.32 1.63 4.33
CA THR A 281 -12.67 2.22 4.43
C THR A 281 -13.42 2.08 3.13
N ASP A 282 -14.76 2.14 3.20
CA ASP A 282 -15.56 2.38 2.01
C ASP A 282 -15.20 3.73 1.37
N VAL A 283 -15.29 3.81 0.05
CA VAL A 283 -15.02 5.03 -0.71
C VAL A 283 -16.05 5.15 -1.84
N GLU A 284 -16.78 6.26 -1.88
CA GLU A 284 -17.82 6.51 -2.88
C GLU A 284 -18.82 5.35 -3.00
N GLY A 285 -18.87 4.67 -4.14
CA GLY A 285 -19.72 3.51 -4.36
C GLY A 285 -19.11 2.16 -3.96
N GLU A 286 -17.81 2.12 -3.64
CA GLU A 286 -17.15 0.93 -3.13
C GLU A 286 -17.50 0.69 -1.66
N VAL A 287 -18.12 -0.44 -1.37
CA VAL A 287 -18.52 -0.83 -0.01
C VAL A 287 -17.72 -2.02 0.51
N ASN A 288 -16.45 -2.07 0.18
CA ASN A 288 -15.51 -3.16 0.48
C ASN A 288 -14.45 -2.80 1.53
N GLY A 289 -14.61 -1.68 2.22
CA GLY A 289 -13.78 -1.34 3.37
C GLY A 289 -14.00 -2.27 4.57
N LEU A 290 -12.99 -2.41 5.42
CA LEU A 290 -13.13 -3.07 6.73
C LEU A 290 -14.00 -2.26 7.69
N MET A 291 -14.19 -0.99 7.40
CA MET A 291 -15.12 -0.07 8.07
C MET A 291 -15.81 0.85 7.07
N THR A 292 -16.93 1.45 7.49
CA THR A 292 -17.68 2.39 6.65
C THR A 292 -16.87 3.67 6.37
N TYR A 293 -17.25 4.41 5.31
CA TYR A 293 -16.56 5.63 4.86
C TYR A 293 -16.45 6.70 5.96
N ASP A 294 -17.43 6.74 6.87
CA ASP A 294 -17.50 7.68 8.00
C ASP A 294 -16.82 7.14 9.28
N ARG A 295 -16.18 5.95 9.22
CA ARG A 295 -15.48 5.25 10.30
C ARG A 295 -16.38 4.90 11.50
N LYS A 296 -17.69 5.00 11.39
CA LYS A 296 -18.63 4.76 12.49
C LYS A 296 -18.95 3.28 12.70
N VAL A 297 -18.88 2.48 11.66
CA VAL A 297 -19.19 1.04 11.73
C VAL A 297 -18.01 0.21 11.27
N ILE A 298 -17.54 -0.64 12.15
CA ILE A 298 -16.56 -1.70 11.82
C ILE A 298 -17.34 -2.90 11.28
N LYS A 299 -16.99 -3.35 10.08
CA LYS A 299 -17.74 -4.38 9.34
C LYS A 299 -17.23 -5.80 9.54
N ILE A 300 -16.29 -5.98 10.47
CA ILE A 300 -15.59 -7.24 10.74
C ILE A 300 -15.57 -7.55 12.23
N ASN A 301 -15.35 -8.83 12.57
CA ASN A 301 -14.91 -9.20 13.91
C ASN A 301 -13.41 -8.89 14.05
N GLU A 302 -13.07 -7.81 14.77
CA GLU A 302 -11.71 -7.31 14.88
C GLU A 302 -10.72 -8.35 15.45
N ALA A 303 -11.15 -9.15 16.43
CA ALA A 303 -10.29 -10.16 17.03
C ALA A 303 -9.99 -11.32 16.06
N ALA A 304 -10.97 -11.75 15.29
CA ALA A 304 -10.80 -12.80 14.27
C ALA A 304 -9.86 -12.35 13.16
N VAL A 305 -10.05 -11.13 12.65
CA VAL A 305 -9.19 -10.54 11.61
C VAL A 305 -7.76 -10.35 12.13
N LYS A 306 -7.58 -9.83 13.35
CA LYS A 306 -6.27 -9.69 13.98
C LYS A 306 -5.52 -11.02 14.05
N ASN A 307 -6.19 -12.06 14.53
CA ASN A 307 -5.59 -13.40 14.62
C ASN A 307 -5.22 -13.95 13.24
N ALA A 308 -6.08 -13.78 12.25
CA ALA A 308 -5.82 -14.18 10.88
C ALA A 308 -4.59 -13.46 10.30
N ASN A 309 -4.51 -12.14 10.45
CA ASN A 309 -3.40 -11.33 9.95
C ASN A 309 -2.07 -11.72 10.61
N GLN A 310 -2.07 -11.86 11.92
CA GLN A 310 -0.87 -12.30 12.65
C GLN A 310 -0.43 -13.70 12.24
N SER A 311 -1.38 -14.61 11.97
CA SER A 311 -1.05 -15.95 11.49
C SER A 311 -0.37 -15.94 10.11
N VAL A 312 -0.80 -15.05 9.20
CA VAL A 312 -0.16 -14.87 7.89
C VAL A 312 1.25 -14.31 8.04
N ILE A 313 1.41 -13.23 8.82
CA ILE A 313 2.73 -12.59 9.05
C ILE A 313 3.72 -13.57 9.65
N ASN A 314 3.27 -14.44 10.53
CA ASN A 314 4.13 -15.41 11.22
C ASN A 314 4.55 -16.62 10.36
N GLU A 315 4.01 -16.80 9.15
CA GLU A 315 4.44 -17.87 8.23
C GLU A 315 5.89 -17.70 7.73
N LEU A 316 6.49 -16.50 7.87
CA LEU A 316 7.90 -16.23 7.54
C LEU A 316 8.83 -16.19 8.77
N LYS A 317 8.34 -16.52 9.96
CA LYS A 317 9.18 -16.50 11.19
C LYS A 317 9.81 -17.85 11.52
#